data_163cdd89037dd434bb8ecc1d6eb0158d
#
_entry.id   163cdd89037dd434bb8ecc1d6eb0158d
#
_cell.length_a   1.000
_cell.length_b   1.000
_cell.length_c   1.000
_cell.angle_alpha   90.00
_cell.angle_beta   90.00
_cell.angle_gamma   90.00
#
_symmetry.space_group_name_H-M   'P 1'
#
loop_
_entity.id
_entity.type
_entity.pdbx_description
1 polymer ?
#
loop_
_entity_poly.entity_id
_entity_poly.type
_entity_poly.pdbx_seq_one_letter_code
_entity_poly.pdbx_strand_id
1 'polypeptide(L)'
;MLPLADLRFLMFVDDVYEDLELWYPKLRLIEAGAHVVVAGPKAGEKYAGKHGYPCVSDAAIADMEAADFHGIVIPGGFMPDKLRRDPKVLRLTREFAEFGKPTAAICHGGWIPISAGVYRGVRVTGSPGIKDDLINAGAIWEDAPVVVDRHFVSSRKPDDLPAFCRAIIDVTTRR
;
A
#
# COMPACT_ATOMS: atom_id res chain seq x y z
N MET A 1 -2.56 16.50 20.00
CA MET A 1 -2.79 16.50 18.52
C MET A 1 -2.57 15.07 18.02
N LEU A 2 -3.42 14.58 17.12
CA LEU A 2 -3.26 13.25 16.55
C LEU A 2 -2.02 13.21 15.64
N PRO A 3 -1.26 12.10 15.58
CA PRO A 3 0.05 12.07 14.91
C PRO A 3 -0.01 12.30 13.40
N LEU A 4 -1.15 11.99 12.76
CA LEU A 4 -1.35 12.18 11.33
C LEU A 4 -2.42 13.22 10.99
N ALA A 5 -2.70 14.16 11.93
CA ALA A 5 -3.67 15.22 11.69
C ALA A 5 -3.36 15.97 10.37
N ASP A 6 -4.39 16.20 9.56
CA ASP A 6 -4.34 16.89 8.27
C ASP A 6 -3.52 16.18 7.17
N LEU A 7 -3.00 15.01 7.42
CA LEU A 7 -2.31 14.23 6.39
C LEU A 7 -3.30 13.38 5.58
N ARG A 8 -3.00 13.20 4.29
CA ARG A 8 -3.83 12.42 3.35
C ARG A 8 -3.08 11.20 2.86
N PHE A 9 -3.74 10.04 2.88
CA PHE A 9 -3.21 8.78 2.37
C PHE A 9 -4.06 8.26 1.24
N LEU A 10 -3.41 7.73 0.20
CA LEU A 10 -4.05 6.99 -0.87
C LEU A 10 -4.00 5.50 -0.57
N MET A 11 -5.09 4.79 -0.83
CA MET A 11 -5.14 3.33 -0.83
C MET A 11 -5.74 2.83 -2.14
N PHE A 12 -5.17 1.77 -2.71
CA PHE A 12 -5.77 1.12 -3.88
C PHE A 12 -6.79 0.06 -3.47
N VAL A 13 -7.84 -0.08 -4.29
CA VAL A 13 -8.84 -1.15 -4.20
C VAL A 13 -9.22 -1.66 -5.57
N ASP A 14 -9.43 -2.96 -5.66
CA ASP A 14 -10.14 -3.67 -6.73
C ASP A 14 -10.67 -4.98 -6.14
N ASP A 15 -11.50 -5.71 -6.87
CA ASP A 15 -12.04 -6.99 -6.43
C ASP A 15 -10.95 -7.98 -6.01
N VAL A 16 -11.28 -8.78 -5.01
CA VAL A 16 -10.42 -9.80 -4.41
C VAL A 16 -9.21 -9.20 -3.69
N TYR A 17 -9.36 -7.99 -3.13
CA TYR A 17 -8.39 -7.47 -2.15
C TYR A 17 -8.46 -8.31 -0.86
N GLU A 18 -7.38 -8.38 -0.11
CA GLU A 18 -7.41 -9.00 1.21
C GLU A 18 -8.10 -8.06 2.21
N ASP A 19 -9.20 -8.53 2.82
CA ASP A 19 -10.14 -7.72 3.58
C ASP A 19 -9.47 -6.95 4.71
N LEU A 20 -8.69 -7.64 5.55
CA LEU A 20 -8.00 -7.01 6.69
C LEU A 20 -6.89 -6.07 6.26
N GLU A 21 -6.19 -6.38 5.16
CA GLU A 21 -5.07 -5.57 4.66
C GLU A 21 -5.51 -4.23 4.07
N LEU A 22 -6.78 -4.08 3.74
CA LEU A 22 -7.39 -2.80 3.41
C LEU A 22 -8.00 -2.14 4.65
N TRP A 23 -8.89 -2.85 5.34
CA TRP A 23 -9.71 -2.24 6.38
C TRP A 23 -8.94 -1.90 7.65
N TYR A 24 -8.01 -2.73 8.09
CA TYR A 24 -7.23 -2.43 9.28
C TYR A 24 -6.35 -1.17 9.09
N PRO A 25 -5.52 -1.06 8.04
CA PRO A 25 -4.75 0.17 7.81
C PRO A 25 -5.63 1.39 7.60
N LYS A 26 -6.74 1.28 6.85
CA LYS A 26 -7.69 2.39 6.66
C LYS A 26 -8.16 2.94 7.99
N LEU A 27 -8.73 2.10 8.85
CA LEU A 27 -9.27 2.51 10.14
C LEU A 27 -8.16 3.00 11.08
N ARG A 28 -7.01 2.34 11.10
CA ARG A 28 -5.88 2.73 11.95
C ARG A 28 -5.28 4.08 11.58
N LEU A 29 -5.20 4.41 10.28
CA LEU A 29 -4.73 5.71 9.83
C LEU A 29 -5.77 6.82 10.14
N ILE A 30 -7.06 6.53 9.96
CA ILE A 30 -8.15 7.44 10.35
C ILE A 30 -8.11 7.70 11.87
N GLU A 31 -7.95 6.67 12.69
CA GLU A 31 -7.79 6.79 14.15
C GLU A 31 -6.58 7.67 14.52
N ALA A 32 -5.50 7.60 13.73
CA ALA A 32 -4.33 8.45 13.90
C ALA A 32 -4.51 9.90 13.39
N GLY A 33 -5.65 10.23 12.80
CA GLY A 33 -6.03 11.56 12.34
C GLY A 33 -5.90 11.82 10.85
N ALA A 34 -5.51 10.81 10.05
CA ALA A 34 -5.35 10.98 8.62
C ALA A 34 -6.68 10.96 7.86
N HIS A 35 -6.71 11.63 6.71
CA HIS A 35 -7.73 11.45 5.68
C HIS A 35 -7.28 10.33 4.72
N VAL A 36 -8.05 9.25 4.65
CA VAL A 36 -7.76 8.12 3.76
C VAL A 36 -8.72 8.13 2.58
N VAL A 37 -8.16 8.19 1.37
CA VAL A 37 -8.90 8.06 0.11
C VAL A 37 -8.64 6.68 -0.46
N VAL A 38 -9.71 5.90 -0.64
CA VAL A 38 -9.65 4.60 -1.29
C VAL A 38 -10.01 4.78 -2.76
N ALA A 39 -9.05 4.53 -3.66
CA ALA A 39 -9.25 4.68 -5.09
C ALA A 39 -9.25 3.32 -5.80
N GLY A 40 -10.26 3.09 -6.60
CA GLY A 40 -10.44 1.92 -7.45
C GLY A 40 -10.49 2.28 -8.94
N PRO A 41 -10.69 1.29 -9.84
CA PRO A 41 -10.88 1.56 -11.25
C PRO A 41 -12.00 2.57 -11.55
N LYS A 42 -13.04 2.60 -10.72
CA LYS A 42 -14.15 3.57 -10.83
C LYS A 42 -14.47 4.16 -9.46
N ALA A 43 -14.90 5.42 -9.44
CA ALA A 43 -15.39 6.08 -8.24
C ALA A 43 -16.79 5.58 -7.87
N GLY A 44 -17.06 5.45 -6.57
CA GLY A 44 -18.38 5.03 -6.06
C GLY A 44 -18.74 3.57 -6.37
N GLU A 45 -17.80 2.77 -6.88
CA GLU A 45 -18.00 1.36 -7.16
C GLU A 45 -17.75 0.52 -5.89
N LYS A 46 -18.55 -0.53 -5.74
CA LYS A 46 -18.42 -1.49 -4.65
C LYS A 46 -17.56 -2.67 -5.09
N TYR A 47 -16.44 -2.84 -4.42
CA TYR A 47 -15.52 -3.95 -4.62
C TYR A 47 -15.66 -4.97 -3.49
N ALA A 48 -15.55 -6.26 -3.82
CA ALA A 48 -15.63 -7.34 -2.85
C ALA A 48 -14.23 -7.79 -2.41
N GLY A 49 -14.03 -7.90 -1.12
CA GLY A 49 -12.82 -8.50 -0.57
C GLY A 49 -12.75 -10.00 -0.85
N LYS A 50 -11.57 -10.58 -0.69
CA LYS A 50 -11.30 -12.01 -0.82
C LYS A 50 -12.24 -12.88 0.05
N HIS A 51 -12.61 -12.35 1.22
CA HIS A 51 -13.53 -12.98 2.16
C HIS A 51 -14.95 -12.36 2.11
N GLY A 52 -15.22 -11.53 1.11
CA GLY A 52 -16.54 -10.99 0.81
C GLY A 52 -16.87 -9.66 1.48
N TYR A 53 -16.02 -9.10 2.33
CA TYR A 53 -16.32 -7.81 2.94
C TYR A 53 -16.21 -6.68 1.90
N PRO A 54 -17.24 -5.84 1.76
CA PRO A 54 -17.24 -4.83 0.69
C PRO A 54 -16.45 -3.58 1.04
N CYS A 55 -15.91 -2.94 0.01
CA CYS A 55 -15.38 -1.59 0.08
C CYS A 55 -15.92 -0.76 -1.09
N VAL A 56 -16.48 0.40 -0.81
CA VAL A 56 -16.86 1.36 -1.84
C VAL A 56 -15.70 2.31 -2.04
N SER A 57 -15.25 2.48 -3.29
CA SER A 57 -14.18 3.43 -3.62
C SER A 57 -14.66 4.88 -3.47
N ASP A 58 -13.80 5.72 -2.91
CA ASP A 58 -14.06 7.16 -2.78
C ASP A 58 -13.81 7.89 -4.11
N ALA A 59 -12.89 7.37 -4.93
CA ALA A 59 -12.42 8.01 -6.15
C ALA A 59 -11.99 6.99 -7.22
N ALA A 60 -11.85 7.45 -8.47
CA ALA A 60 -11.23 6.66 -9.52
C ALA A 60 -9.70 6.87 -9.51
N ILE A 61 -8.93 5.79 -9.69
CA ILE A 61 -7.47 5.83 -9.78
C ILE A 61 -7.00 6.81 -10.86
N ALA A 62 -7.74 6.88 -11.99
CA ALA A 62 -7.42 7.78 -13.10
C ALA A 62 -7.33 9.25 -12.68
N ASP A 63 -8.10 9.66 -11.67
CA ASP A 63 -8.19 11.05 -11.21
C ASP A 63 -7.21 11.38 -10.07
N MET A 64 -6.42 10.41 -9.61
CA MET A 64 -5.49 10.62 -8.50
C MET A 64 -4.16 11.21 -8.94
N GLU A 65 -3.62 12.13 -8.15
CA GLU A 65 -2.27 12.66 -8.31
C GLU A 65 -1.46 12.48 -7.02
N ALA A 66 -0.24 11.94 -7.15
CA ALA A 66 0.60 11.65 -5.97
C ALA A 66 0.96 12.91 -5.17
N ALA A 67 0.95 14.08 -5.82
CA ALA A 67 1.20 15.37 -5.17
C ALA A 67 0.19 15.69 -4.06
N ASP A 68 -1.06 15.23 -4.19
CA ASP A 68 -2.17 15.53 -3.27
C ASP A 68 -2.15 14.68 -1.99
N PHE A 69 -1.22 13.74 -1.88
CA PHE A 69 -1.14 12.78 -0.78
C PHE A 69 0.23 12.79 -0.10
N HIS A 70 0.23 12.36 1.16
CA HIS A 70 1.42 12.28 1.99
C HIS A 70 2.02 10.86 2.04
N GLY A 71 1.27 9.85 1.61
CA GLY A 71 1.70 8.47 1.53
C GLY A 71 0.69 7.58 0.80
N ILE A 72 1.13 6.36 0.47
CA ILE A 72 0.30 5.34 -0.16
C ILE A 72 0.38 4.02 0.60
N VAL A 73 -0.76 3.33 0.70
CA VAL A 73 -0.86 1.98 1.26
C VAL A 73 -1.46 1.04 0.23
N ILE A 74 -0.79 -0.07 -0.01
CA ILE A 74 -1.13 -1.05 -1.05
C ILE A 74 -1.47 -2.39 -0.37
N PRO A 75 -2.76 -2.72 -0.26
CA PRO A 75 -3.20 -4.03 0.22
C PRO A 75 -2.82 -5.17 -0.72
N GLY A 76 -2.88 -6.40 -0.19
CA GLY A 76 -2.68 -7.62 -0.96
C GLY A 76 -3.99 -8.29 -1.43
N GLY A 77 -4.05 -9.61 -1.35
CA GLY A 77 -5.04 -10.45 -2.01
C GLY A 77 -4.65 -10.68 -3.47
N PHE A 78 -5.62 -10.86 -4.36
CA PHE A 78 -5.39 -10.96 -5.81
C PHE A 78 -5.49 -9.62 -6.53
N MET A 79 -6.03 -8.59 -5.88
CA MET A 79 -6.15 -7.24 -6.41
C MET A 79 -4.84 -6.72 -7.04
N PRO A 80 -3.65 -6.88 -6.43
CA PRO A 80 -2.41 -6.36 -6.99
C PRO A 80 -2.05 -6.94 -8.35
N ASP A 81 -2.45 -8.18 -8.65
CA ASP A 81 -2.25 -8.77 -9.98
C ASP A 81 -3.02 -8.02 -11.07
N LYS A 82 -4.21 -7.55 -10.75
CA LYS A 82 -5.01 -6.74 -11.67
C LYS A 82 -4.42 -5.34 -11.82
N LEU A 83 -4.20 -4.64 -10.71
CA LEU A 83 -3.81 -3.24 -10.70
C LEU A 83 -2.38 -3.01 -11.19
N ARG A 84 -1.47 -3.98 -11.06
CA ARG A 84 -0.09 -3.87 -11.60
C ARG A 84 -0.05 -3.74 -13.12
N ARG A 85 -1.14 -4.01 -13.81
CA ARG A 85 -1.29 -3.88 -15.29
C ARG A 85 -1.74 -2.49 -15.70
N ASP A 86 -2.19 -1.64 -14.76
CA ASP A 86 -2.63 -0.28 -15.03
C ASP A 86 -1.44 0.70 -15.01
N PRO A 87 -1.11 1.37 -16.15
CA PRO A 87 0.00 2.32 -16.19
C PRO A 87 -0.14 3.49 -15.19
N LYS A 88 -1.37 3.91 -14.86
CA LYS A 88 -1.61 4.98 -13.90
C LYS A 88 -1.24 4.54 -12.47
N VAL A 89 -1.58 3.30 -12.10
CA VAL A 89 -1.19 2.70 -10.81
C VAL A 89 0.34 2.67 -10.68
N LEU A 90 1.03 2.24 -11.73
CA LEU A 90 2.50 2.16 -11.72
C LEU A 90 3.13 3.55 -11.68
N ARG A 91 2.57 4.52 -12.39
CA ARG A 91 3.03 5.91 -12.36
C ARG A 91 2.89 6.50 -10.96
N LEU A 92 1.70 6.40 -10.37
CA LEU A 92 1.45 6.89 -9.00
C LEU A 92 2.45 6.27 -8.00
N THR A 93 2.63 4.95 -8.05
CA THR A 93 3.56 4.24 -7.15
C THR A 93 5.00 4.75 -7.31
N ARG A 94 5.46 4.99 -8.56
CA ARG A 94 6.76 5.60 -8.84
C ARG A 94 6.88 7.01 -8.24
N GLU A 95 5.90 7.85 -8.48
CA GLU A 95 5.90 9.23 -7.98
C GLU A 95 5.95 9.29 -6.44
N PHE A 96 5.20 8.43 -5.73
CA PHE A 96 5.31 8.33 -4.28
C PHE A 96 6.73 7.99 -3.83
N ALA A 97 7.35 7.00 -4.47
CA ALA A 97 8.72 6.59 -4.16
C ALA A 97 9.74 7.68 -4.48
N GLU A 98 9.64 8.33 -5.64
CA GLU A 98 10.53 9.42 -6.07
C GLU A 98 10.41 10.66 -5.17
N PHE A 99 9.21 10.99 -4.73
CA PHE A 99 8.98 12.08 -3.76
C PHE A 99 9.41 11.71 -2.34
N GLY A 100 9.91 10.49 -2.14
CA GLY A 100 10.30 9.97 -0.84
C GLY A 100 9.13 9.82 0.13
N LYS A 101 7.89 9.80 -0.33
CA LYS A 101 6.69 9.66 0.52
C LYS A 101 6.52 8.22 0.99
N PRO A 102 5.97 7.96 2.19
CA PRO A 102 5.68 6.62 2.66
C PRO A 102 4.99 5.78 1.58
N THR A 103 5.67 4.72 1.17
CA THR A 103 5.20 3.77 0.17
C THR A 103 5.12 2.41 0.85
N ALA A 104 3.92 2.05 1.28
CA ALA A 104 3.69 0.88 2.11
C ALA A 104 2.95 -0.20 1.33
N ALA A 105 3.46 -1.44 1.36
CA ALA A 105 2.83 -2.59 0.73
C ALA A 105 2.85 -3.81 1.65
N ILE A 106 1.77 -4.57 1.67
CA ILE A 106 1.67 -5.79 2.46
C ILE A 106 1.30 -6.98 1.58
N CYS A 107 1.83 -8.15 1.93
CA CYS A 107 1.50 -9.44 1.30
C CYS A 107 1.82 -9.42 -0.21
N HIS A 108 0.85 -9.75 -1.07
CA HIS A 108 0.96 -9.66 -2.52
C HIS A 108 0.92 -8.22 -3.05
N GLY A 109 0.64 -7.23 -2.19
CA GLY A 109 0.71 -5.81 -2.55
C GLY A 109 2.06 -5.39 -3.13
N GLY A 110 3.13 -6.08 -2.74
CA GLY A 110 4.48 -5.89 -3.28
C GLY A 110 4.61 -6.06 -4.80
N TRP A 111 3.70 -6.74 -5.48
CA TRP A 111 3.70 -6.84 -6.94
C TRP A 111 3.59 -5.49 -7.65
N ILE A 112 2.89 -4.53 -7.06
CA ILE A 112 2.74 -3.19 -7.66
C ILE A 112 4.06 -2.42 -7.63
N PRO A 113 4.78 -2.25 -6.50
CA PRO A 113 6.12 -1.65 -6.49
C PRO A 113 7.15 -2.41 -7.34
N ILE A 114 7.06 -3.75 -7.43
CA ILE A 114 7.88 -4.56 -8.36
C ILE A 114 7.67 -4.07 -9.80
N SER A 115 6.42 -4.02 -10.26
CA SER A 115 6.09 -3.60 -11.62
C SER A 115 6.37 -2.13 -11.88
N ALA A 116 6.28 -1.29 -10.86
CA ALA A 116 6.68 0.12 -10.92
C ALA A 116 8.21 0.30 -10.98
N GLY A 117 9.00 -0.74 -10.70
CA GLY A 117 10.46 -0.71 -10.77
C GLY A 117 11.14 0.01 -9.60
N VAL A 118 10.45 0.18 -8.46
CA VAL A 118 10.95 1.01 -7.34
C VAL A 118 11.65 0.22 -6.23
N TYR A 119 11.68 -1.11 -6.31
CA TYR A 119 12.26 -1.96 -5.26
C TYR A 119 13.72 -2.37 -5.47
N ARG A 120 14.37 -1.95 -6.57
CA ARG A 120 15.79 -2.29 -6.80
C ARG A 120 16.67 -1.71 -5.68
N GLY A 121 17.39 -2.60 -4.99
CA GLY A 121 18.28 -2.25 -3.87
C GLY A 121 17.57 -1.86 -2.59
N VAL A 122 16.25 -2.06 -2.50
CA VAL A 122 15.43 -1.76 -1.32
C VAL A 122 15.29 -3.02 -0.47
N ARG A 123 15.46 -2.89 0.85
CA ARG A 123 15.16 -3.96 1.80
C ARG A 123 13.65 -4.07 1.98
N VAL A 124 13.09 -5.25 1.75
CA VAL A 124 11.65 -5.49 1.78
C VAL A 124 11.30 -6.87 2.33
N THR A 125 10.07 -7.01 2.76
CA THR A 125 9.39 -8.28 2.96
C THR A 125 8.06 -8.29 2.18
N GLY A 126 7.38 -9.42 2.19
CA GLY A 126 6.07 -9.59 1.55
C GLY A 126 5.56 -11.02 1.79
N SER A 127 4.49 -11.40 1.12
CA SER A 127 4.06 -12.80 1.14
C SER A 127 5.19 -13.71 0.68
N PRO A 128 5.44 -14.85 1.34
CA PRO A 128 6.40 -15.84 0.87
C PRO A 128 6.16 -16.27 -0.58
N GLY A 129 4.91 -16.21 -1.05
CA GLY A 129 4.54 -16.55 -2.41
C GLY A 129 5.11 -15.62 -3.48
N ILE A 130 5.53 -14.41 -3.12
CA ILE A 130 6.17 -13.44 -4.04
C ILE A 130 7.64 -13.19 -3.72
N LYS A 131 8.25 -14.00 -2.85
CA LYS A 131 9.65 -13.84 -2.46
C LYS A 131 10.58 -13.82 -3.68
N ASP A 132 10.44 -14.78 -4.57
CA ASP A 132 11.29 -14.87 -5.76
C ASP A 132 11.07 -13.69 -6.70
N ASP A 133 9.84 -13.21 -6.83
CA ASP A 133 9.52 -12.01 -7.62
C ASP A 133 10.21 -10.76 -7.05
N LEU A 134 10.22 -10.60 -5.73
CA LEU A 134 10.91 -9.50 -5.04
C LEU A 134 12.43 -9.57 -5.28
N ILE A 135 13.03 -10.75 -5.12
CA ILE A 135 14.47 -10.96 -5.35
C ILE A 135 14.81 -10.70 -6.82
N ASN A 136 14.01 -11.22 -7.76
CA ASN A 136 14.23 -11.02 -9.20
C ASN A 136 14.06 -9.56 -9.62
N ALA A 137 13.23 -8.78 -8.92
CA ALA A 137 13.12 -7.33 -9.10
C ALA A 137 14.31 -6.54 -8.54
N GLY A 138 15.28 -7.22 -7.91
CA GLY A 138 16.47 -6.62 -7.32
C GLY A 138 16.28 -6.10 -5.90
N ALA A 139 15.21 -6.47 -5.22
CA ALA A 139 15.00 -6.17 -3.81
C ALA A 139 15.87 -7.06 -2.90
N ILE A 140 16.13 -6.58 -1.70
CA ILE A 140 16.82 -7.33 -0.65
C ILE A 140 15.74 -7.91 0.28
N TRP A 141 15.50 -9.21 0.16
CA TRP A 141 14.47 -9.90 0.91
C TRP A 141 14.86 -10.12 2.38
N GLU A 142 13.92 -9.83 3.28
CA GLU A 142 14.02 -10.19 4.70
C GLU A 142 12.70 -10.85 5.14
N ASP A 143 12.78 -11.98 5.85
CA ASP A 143 11.62 -12.59 6.47
C ASP A 143 11.40 -12.00 7.86
N ALA A 144 10.61 -10.93 7.91
CA ALA A 144 10.29 -10.24 9.15
C ALA A 144 8.84 -9.70 9.11
N PRO A 145 8.19 -9.53 10.27
CA PRO A 145 6.83 -9.00 10.32
C PRO A 145 6.68 -7.63 9.67
N VAL A 146 7.70 -6.80 9.77
CA VAL A 146 7.78 -5.50 9.09
C VAL A 146 9.23 -5.20 8.74
N VAL A 147 9.43 -4.67 7.54
CA VAL A 147 10.73 -4.14 7.08
C VAL A 147 10.53 -2.68 6.68
N VAL A 148 11.37 -1.82 7.21
CA VAL A 148 11.43 -0.40 6.87
C VAL A 148 12.78 -0.10 6.23
N ASP A 149 12.75 0.46 5.04
CA ASP A 149 13.93 1.00 4.37
C ASP A 149 13.61 2.39 3.84
N ARG A 150 14.16 3.41 4.49
CA ARG A 150 13.85 4.83 4.20
C ARG A 150 12.35 5.11 4.32
N HIS A 151 11.67 5.39 3.22
CA HIS A 151 10.23 5.63 3.14
C HIS A 151 9.42 4.40 2.72
N PHE A 152 10.08 3.26 2.44
CA PHE A 152 9.40 2.01 2.13
C PHE A 152 9.06 1.24 3.40
N VAL A 153 7.82 0.78 3.49
CA VAL A 153 7.33 -0.07 4.59
C VAL A 153 6.70 -1.31 3.99
N SER A 154 7.12 -2.48 4.43
CA SER A 154 6.57 -3.74 3.92
C SER A 154 6.26 -4.74 5.01
N SER A 155 5.26 -5.60 4.80
CA SER A 155 4.82 -6.67 5.69
C SER A 155 4.34 -7.90 4.91
N ARG A 156 4.15 -9.03 5.58
CA ARG A 156 3.96 -10.34 4.92
C ARG A 156 2.49 -10.76 4.80
N LYS A 157 1.69 -10.52 5.84
CA LYS A 157 0.37 -11.13 6.02
C LYS A 157 -0.48 -10.36 7.05
N PRO A 158 -1.79 -10.66 7.18
CA PRO A 158 -2.66 -9.96 8.12
C PRO A 158 -2.18 -9.93 9.58
N ASP A 159 -1.54 -11.00 10.07
CA ASP A 159 -1.01 -11.03 11.43
C ASP A 159 0.01 -9.92 11.71
N ASP A 160 0.68 -9.43 10.67
CA ASP A 160 1.70 -8.39 10.77
C ASP A 160 1.10 -6.95 10.77
N LEU A 161 -0.20 -6.80 10.54
CA LEU A 161 -0.86 -5.49 10.36
C LEU A 161 -0.62 -4.49 11.51
N PRO A 162 -0.63 -4.91 12.80
CA PRO A 162 -0.33 -3.98 13.88
C PRO A 162 1.09 -3.37 13.79
N ALA A 163 2.10 -4.18 13.45
CA ALA A 163 3.47 -3.72 13.25
C ALA A 163 3.59 -2.87 12.00
N PHE A 164 2.95 -3.28 10.91
CA PHE A 164 2.89 -2.55 9.63
C PHE A 164 2.35 -1.13 9.80
N CYS A 165 1.19 -1.00 10.45
CA CYS A 165 0.56 0.31 10.62
C CYS A 165 1.34 1.22 11.59
N ARG A 166 1.94 0.66 12.66
CA ARG A 166 2.85 1.44 13.51
C ARG A 166 4.02 1.99 12.70
N ALA A 167 4.65 1.15 11.88
CA ALA A 167 5.78 1.57 11.05
C ALA A 167 5.41 2.66 10.04
N ILE A 168 4.21 2.59 9.42
CA ILE A 168 3.72 3.65 8.52
C ILE A 168 3.61 4.97 9.27
N ILE A 169 3.00 4.97 10.46
CA ILE A 169 2.84 6.17 11.29
C ILE A 169 4.21 6.72 11.66
N ASP A 170 5.12 5.86 12.14
CA ASP A 170 6.47 6.25 12.55
C ASP A 170 7.27 6.87 11.39
N VAL A 171 7.26 6.25 10.21
CA VAL A 171 7.97 6.78 9.03
C VAL A 171 7.39 8.13 8.60
N THR A 172 6.08 8.30 8.71
CA THR A 172 5.40 9.55 8.34
C THR A 172 5.74 10.69 9.30
N THR A 173 5.85 10.40 10.60
CA THR A 173 6.04 11.42 11.66
C THR A 173 7.50 11.78 11.92
N ARG A 174 8.45 11.01 11.44
CA ARG A 174 9.90 11.28 11.58
C ARG A 174 10.45 12.33 10.60
N ARG A 175 9.60 12.97 9.80
CA ARG A 175 9.98 13.99 8.80
C ARG A 175 10.01 15.38 9.38
#